data_b88d3c77b70e3065a685bf0ebfd858ca
#
_entry.id   b88d3c77b70e3065a685bf0ebfd858ca
#
_cell.length_a   1.000
_cell.length_b   1.000
_cell.length_c   1.000
_cell.angle_alpha   90.00
_cell.angle_beta   90.00
_cell.angle_gamma   90.00
#
_symmetry.space_group_name_H-M   'P 1'
#
loop_
_entity.id
_entity.type
_entity.pdbx_description
1 polymer ?
#
loop_
_entity_poly.entity_id
_entity_poly.type
_entity_poly.pdbx_seq_one_letter_code
_entity_poly.pdbx_strand_id
1 'polypeptide(L)'
;CAISEGYAQKVALKSNLLYDATTTMNLGLEIGLVRKWTLDIPVNYNPWKLSDGKRLRHWGIQPEVRYWFCESFRRMFIGMHGHYADFNVGGWPDWSFISDNMQHTRYQGYLYGGGFSVGYSWILKKRWSIETSVGVGYAHIVYDKYPCATCGTRLKESSKNYFGPTKA
;
A
#
# COMPACT_ATOMS: atom_id res chain seq x y z
N CYS A 1 -29.29 -9.37 2.35
CA CYS A 1 -28.43 -10.07 1.39
C CYS A 1 -29.21 -11.23 0.79
N ALA A 2 -29.44 -11.20 -0.54
CA ALA A 2 -30.02 -12.34 -1.22
C ALA A 2 -28.98 -13.48 -1.25
N ILE A 3 -29.37 -14.64 -0.76
CA ILE A 3 -28.54 -15.86 -0.84
C ILE A 3 -28.62 -16.31 -2.30
N SER A 4 -27.60 -16.03 -3.08
CA SER A 4 -27.40 -16.63 -4.38
C SER A 4 -26.49 -17.85 -4.17
N GLU A 5 -26.98 -19.03 -4.41
CA GLU A 5 -26.16 -20.23 -4.57
C GLU A 5 -25.34 -20.09 -5.87
N GLY A 6 -24.31 -19.30 -5.80
CA GLY A 6 -23.34 -19.15 -6.88
C GLY A 6 -21.98 -19.52 -6.34
N TYR A 7 -21.21 -20.25 -7.11
CA TYR A 7 -19.82 -20.64 -6.83
C TYR A 7 -19.09 -19.55 -6.11
N ALA A 8 -18.80 -19.76 -4.82
CA ALA A 8 -18.04 -18.81 -4.02
C ALA A 8 -16.67 -18.66 -4.67
N GLN A 9 -16.42 -17.49 -5.22
CA GLN A 9 -15.10 -17.15 -5.76
C GLN A 9 -14.10 -17.34 -4.62
N LYS A 10 -13.13 -18.23 -4.81
CA LYS A 10 -12.14 -18.53 -3.78
C LYS A 10 -10.90 -17.67 -3.90
N VAL A 11 -10.65 -17.12 -5.08
CA VAL A 11 -9.46 -16.34 -5.38
C VAL A 11 -9.80 -15.18 -6.30
N ALA A 12 -9.29 -14.00 -6.02
CA ALA A 12 -9.36 -12.82 -6.88
C ALA A 12 -7.97 -12.22 -7.09
N LEU A 13 -7.68 -11.82 -8.32
CA LEU A 13 -6.51 -11.04 -8.66
C LEU A 13 -6.92 -9.57 -8.74
N LYS A 14 -6.12 -8.68 -8.16
CA LYS A 14 -6.41 -7.25 -8.04
C LYS A 14 -5.26 -6.39 -8.54
N SER A 15 -5.59 -5.24 -9.06
CA SER A 15 -4.67 -4.14 -9.34
C SER A 15 -5.26 -2.86 -8.77
N ASN A 16 -4.41 -1.97 -8.28
CA ASN A 16 -4.83 -0.68 -7.73
C ASN A 16 -4.52 0.43 -8.73
N LEU A 17 -5.57 1.04 -9.26
CA LEU A 17 -5.47 2.09 -10.28
C LEU A 17 -4.70 3.33 -9.80
N LEU A 18 -4.71 3.65 -8.51
CA LEU A 18 -3.95 4.78 -7.97
C LEU A 18 -2.44 4.51 -8.04
N TYR A 19 -2.00 3.29 -7.74
CA TYR A 19 -0.60 2.89 -7.89
C TYR A 19 -0.21 2.81 -9.37
N ASP A 20 -1.08 2.29 -10.23
CA ASP A 20 -0.84 2.24 -11.67
C ASP A 20 -0.69 3.65 -12.26
N ALA A 21 -1.49 4.62 -11.81
CA ALA A 21 -1.38 6.02 -12.22
C ALA A 21 -0.06 6.67 -11.79
N THR A 22 0.57 6.18 -10.72
CA THR A 22 1.91 6.63 -10.27
C THR A 22 3.05 5.76 -10.82
N THR A 23 2.77 4.97 -11.87
CA THR A 23 3.73 4.04 -12.48
C THR A 23 4.32 3.01 -11.50
N THR A 24 3.65 2.74 -10.40
CA THR A 24 4.02 1.72 -9.44
C THR A 24 3.34 0.42 -9.79
N MET A 25 4.12 -0.59 -10.15
CA MET A 25 3.58 -1.94 -10.41
C MET A 25 2.98 -2.49 -9.13
N ASN A 26 1.72 -2.88 -9.19
CA ASN A 26 1.04 -3.49 -8.05
C ASN A 26 0.26 -4.72 -8.47
N LEU A 27 0.24 -5.70 -7.60
CA LEU A 27 -0.52 -6.92 -7.78
C LEU A 27 -1.02 -7.39 -6.42
N GLY A 28 -2.31 -7.58 -6.31
CA GLY A 28 -2.96 -8.13 -5.12
C GLY A 28 -3.56 -9.49 -5.40
N LEU A 29 -3.39 -10.40 -4.47
CA LEU A 29 -4.05 -11.69 -4.45
C LEU A 29 -4.98 -11.76 -3.24
N GLU A 30 -6.27 -11.89 -3.49
CA GLU A 30 -7.24 -12.09 -2.42
C GLU A 30 -7.78 -13.52 -2.42
N ILE A 31 -7.71 -14.16 -1.26
CA ILE A 31 -8.09 -15.56 -1.06
C ILE A 31 -9.26 -15.62 -0.08
N GLY A 32 -10.35 -16.27 -0.49
CA GLY A 32 -11.47 -16.60 0.39
C GLY A 32 -11.09 -17.71 1.36
N LEU A 33 -11.03 -17.39 2.64
CA LEU A 33 -10.72 -18.35 3.71
C LEU A 33 -11.96 -19.13 4.12
N VAL A 34 -13.02 -18.39 4.43
CA VAL A 34 -14.34 -18.92 4.74
C VAL A 34 -15.42 -17.98 4.21
N ARG A 35 -16.69 -18.32 4.35
CA ARG A 35 -17.81 -17.64 3.70
C ARG A 35 -17.84 -16.10 3.82
N LYS A 36 -17.26 -15.53 4.86
CA LYS A 36 -17.24 -14.08 5.12
C LYS A 36 -15.85 -13.50 5.36
N TRP A 37 -14.81 -14.31 5.27
CA TRP A 37 -13.46 -13.89 5.54
C TRP A 37 -12.56 -14.10 4.34
N THR A 38 -11.79 -13.08 4.00
CA THR A 38 -10.78 -13.16 2.96
C THR A 38 -9.46 -12.63 3.48
N LEU A 39 -8.38 -13.10 2.88
CA LEU A 39 -7.04 -12.59 3.06
C LEU A 39 -6.61 -11.94 1.75
N ASP A 40 -6.32 -10.65 1.79
CA ASP A 40 -5.80 -9.86 0.67
C ASP A 40 -4.32 -9.60 0.88
N ILE A 41 -3.50 -9.85 -0.13
CA ILE A 41 -2.04 -9.70 -0.08
C ILE A 41 -1.61 -8.85 -1.28
N PRO A 42 -1.74 -7.53 -1.22
CA PRO A 42 -1.19 -6.64 -2.24
C PRO A 42 0.32 -6.48 -2.07
N VAL A 43 1.03 -6.53 -3.19
CA VAL A 43 2.45 -6.26 -3.30
C VAL A 43 2.65 -5.09 -4.26
N ASN A 44 3.42 -4.12 -3.83
CA ASN A 44 3.74 -2.94 -4.61
C ASN A 44 5.25 -2.92 -4.90
N TYR A 45 5.60 -2.62 -6.14
CA TYR A 45 7.00 -2.55 -6.55
C TYR A 45 7.21 -1.41 -7.53
N ASN A 46 8.13 -0.52 -7.19
CA ASN A 46 8.54 0.57 -8.06
C ASN A 46 10.07 0.54 -8.25
N PRO A 47 10.54 0.07 -9.41
CA PRO A 47 11.98 -0.03 -9.70
C PRO A 47 12.59 1.23 -10.32
N TRP A 48 11.79 2.26 -10.62
CA TRP A 48 12.20 3.33 -11.52
C TRP A 48 13.28 4.22 -10.93
N LYS A 49 14.27 4.46 -11.76
CA LYS A 49 15.26 5.52 -11.61
C LYS A 49 14.91 6.57 -12.67
N LEU A 50 14.45 7.73 -12.27
CA LEU A 50 14.21 8.83 -13.20
C LEU A 50 15.52 9.54 -13.51
N SER A 51 15.59 10.17 -14.71
CA SER A 51 16.68 11.07 -15.09
C SER A 51 16.85 12.20 -14.06
N ASP A 52 18.03 12.82 -14.03
CA ASP A 52 18.37 13.92 -13.12
C ASP A 52 18.56 13.57 -11.63
N GLY A 53 19.05 12.36 -11.33
CA GLY A 53 19.37 11.98 -9.95
C GLY A 53 18.16 11.66 -9.09
N LYS A 54 16.95 11.73 -9.63
CA LYS A 54 15.72 11.38 -8.92
C LYS A 54 15.61 9.87 -8.80
N ARG A 55 15.44 9.40 -7.58
CA ARG A 55 15.21 7.98 -7.26
C ARG A 55 13.89 7.82 -6.56
N LEU A 56 13.06 6.90 -7.05
CA LEU A 56 11.81 6.51 -6.42
C LEU A 56 11.74 4.98 -6.41
N ARG A 57 12.65 4.36 -5.67
CA ARG A 57 12.60 2.92 -5.48
C ARG A 57 11.90 2.61 -4.18
N HIS A 58 10.81 1.89 -4.29
CA HIS A 58 10.15 1.34 -3.11
C HIS A 58 9.54 -0.01 -3.44
N TRP A 59 9.44 -0.84 -2.46
CA TRP A 59 8.61 -2.02 -2.50
C TRP A 59 7.87 -2.13 -1.17
N GLY A 60 6.70 -2.74 -1.21
CA GLY A 60 5.91 -2.88 -0.01
C GLY A 60 4.90 -4.01 -0.13
N ILE A 61 4.54 -4.54 1.01
CA ILE A 61 3.49 -5.54 1.15
C ILE A 61 2.53 -5.10 2.24
N GLN A 62 1.23 -5.30 2.01
CA GLN A 62 0.18 -4.88 2.94
C GLN A 62 -0.87 -5.99 3.13
N PRO A 63 -0.53 -7.10 3.80
CA PRO A 63 -1.50 -8.15 4.08
C PRO A 63 -2.67 -7.62 4.91
N GLU A 64 -3.87 -8.00 4.52
CA GLU A 64 -5.11 -7.55 5.13
C GLU A 64 -6.09 -8.69 5.28
N VAL A 65 -6.58 -8.88 6.49
CA VAL A 65 -7.69 -9.78 6.79
C VAL A 65 -8.98 -8.97 6.71
N ARG A 66 -9.94 -9.43 5.92
CA ARG A 66 -11.21 -8.75 5.65
C ARG A 66 -12.40 -9.56 6.12
N TYR A 67 -13.33 -8.87 6.73
CA TYR A 67 -14.64 -9.40 7.08
C TYR A 67 -15.72 -8.77 6.21
N TRP A 68 -16.46 -9.59 5.49
CA TRP A 68 -17.54 -9.18 4.59
C TRP A 68 -18.89 -9.29 5.30
N PHE A 69 -19.68 -8.23 5.25
CA PHE A 69 -20.99 -8.21 5.91
C PHE A 69 -22.01 -9.14 5.22
N CYS A 70 -21.87 -9.33 3.92
CA CYS A 70 -22.73 -10.23 3.14
C CYS A 70 -22.01 -11.54 2.79
N GLU A 71 -21.35 -11.58 1.68
CA GLU A 71 -20.55 -12.72 1.18
C GLU A 71 -19.19 -12.21 0.76
N SER A 72 -18.19 -13.08 0.76
CA SER A 72 -16.85 -12.74 0.31
C SER A 72 -16.87 -12.10 -1.09
N PHE A 73 -16.07 -11.08 -1.28
CA PHE A 73 -15.93 -10.29 -2.53
C PHE A 73 -17.17 -9.47 -2.93
N ARG A 74 -18.15 -9.31 -2.06
CA ARG A 74 -19.40 -8.59 -2.38
C ARG A 74 -19.76 -7.54 -1.33
N ARG A 75 -20.05 -6.33 -1.82
CA ARG A 75 -20.53 -5.19 -1.02
C ARG A 75 -19.51 -4.71 0.01
N MET A 76 -19.96 -4.40 1.19
CA MET A 76 -19.18 -3.75 2.23
C MET A 76 -18.34 -4.75 3.01
N PHE A 77 -17.10 -4.35 3.31
CA PHE A 77 -16.20 -5.08 4.19
C PHE A 77 -15.50 -4.12 5.16
N ILE A 78 -15.03 -4.67 6.24
CA ILE A 78 -14.05 -4.06 7.13
C ILE A 78 -12.79 -4.93 7.11
N GLY A 79 -11.63 -4.30 7.22
CA GLY A 79 -10.35 -4.99 7.19
C GLY A 79 -9.42 -4.53 8.30
N MET A 80 -8.51 -5.41 8.66
CA MET A 80 -7.36 -5.09 9.48
C MET A 80 -6.11 -5.46 8.69
N HIS A 81 -5.21 -4.49 8.51
CA HIS A 81 -4.01 -4.67 7.72
C HIS A 81 -2.74 -4.38 8.52
N GLY A 82 -1.70 -5.15 8.23
CA GLY A 82 -0.33 -4.78 8.52
C GLY A 82 0.32 -4.26 7.25
N HIS A 83 1.32 -3.40 7.37
CA HIS A 83 2.09 -2.97 6.23
C HIS A 83 3.58 -2.92 6.56
N TYR A 84 4.37 -3.29 5.56
CA TYR A 84 5.81 -3.17 5.56
C TYR A 84 6.26 -2.64 4.21
N ALA A 85 7.13 -1.66 4.20
CA ALA A 85 7.72 -1.15 2.97
C ALA A 85 9.14 -0.66 3.20
N ASP A 86 9.99 -0.89 2.18
CA ASP A 86 11.30 -0.28 2.06
C ASP A 86 11.25 0.84 1.03
N PHE A 87 11.88 1.95 1.31
CA PHE A 87 11.95 3.08 0.40
C PHE A 87 13.35 3.65 0.28
N ASN A 88 13.67 4.12 -0.92
CA ASN A 88 14.90 4.82 -1.22
C ASN A 88 14.55 5.98 -2.15
N VAL A 89 14.35 7.14 -1.56
CA VAL A 89 13.85 8.35 -2.21
C VAL A 89 14.85 9.46 -2.10
N GLY A 90 15.13 10.13 -3.21
CA GLY A 90 16.04 11.29 -3.25
C GLY A 90 15.84 12.12 -4.52
N GLY A 91 16.21 13.40 -4.46
CA GLY A 91 16.17 14.31 -5.60
C GLY A 91 14.78 14.82 -6.00
N TRP A 92 13.78 14.73 -5.15
CA TRP A 92 12.43 15.23 -5.40
C TRP A 92 12.22 16.63 -4.83
N PRO A 93 11.40 17.48 -5.49
CA PRO A 93 10.99 18.76 -4.92
C PRO A 93 10.23 18.53 -3.61
N ASP A 94 10.36 19.48 -2.69
CA ASP A 94 9.81 19.43 -1.35
C ASP A 94 8.28 19.25 -1.38
N TRP A 95 7.82 18.04 -1.20
CA TRP A 95 6.41 17.71 -0.98
C TRP A 95 6.20 17.42 0.51
N SER A 96 5.39 18.24 1.10
CA SER A 96 5.27 18.60 2.50
C SER A 96 5.00 17.50 3.54
N PHE A 97 5.08 16.23 3.22
CA PHE A 97 4.78 15.18 4.20
C PHE A 97 5.99 14.56 4.89
N ILE A 98 7.21 14.73 4.36
CA ILE A 98 8.38 14.02 4.87
C ILE A 98 9.49 14.95 5.34
N SER A 99 9.84 16.00 4.64
CA SER A 99 10.86 16.99 5.08
C SER A 99 11.09 18.12 4.08
N ASP A 100 11.50 19.29 4.56
CA ASP A 100 11.72 20.53 3.81
C ASP A 100 13.07 20.58 3.03
N ASN A 101 13.74 19.46 2.78
CA ASN A 101 15.05 19.45 2.13
C ASN A 101 15.35 18.21 1.28
N MET A 102 14.35 17.75 0.50
CA MET A 102 14.49 16.53 -0.32
C MET A 102 15.34 16.70 -1.58
N GLN A 103 15.62 17.94 -2.03
CA GLN A 103 16.37 18.18 -3.26
C GLN A 103 17.83 17.73 -3.17
N HIS A 104 18.45 17.85 -1.99
CA HIS A 104 19.86 17.55 -1.77
C HIS A 104 20.12 16.38 -0.84
N THR A 105 19.06 15.75 -0.33
CA THR A 105 19.18 14.69 0.68
C THR A 105 18.51 13.42 0.17
N ARG A 106 19.19 12.29 0.33
CA ARG A 106 18.66 10.95 0.07
C ARG A 106 18.16 10.36 1.38
N TYR A 107 16.94 9.88 1.35
CA TYR A 107 16.30 9.15 2.43
C TYR A 107 16.22 7.68 2.07
N GLN A 108 16.79 6.84 2.87
CA GLN A 108 16.68 5.41 2.74
C GLN A 108 16.24 4.82 4.06
N GLY A 109 15.21 3.98 4.02
CA GLY A 109 14.70 3.38 5.24
C GLY A 109 13.58 2.41 4.99
N TYR A 110 12.97 2.01 6.07
CA TYR A 110 11.82 1.13 6.05
C TYR A 110 10.72 1.69 6.95
N LEU A 111 9.51 1.28 6.66
CA LEU A 111 8.36 1.56 7.51
C LEU A 111 7.59 0.27 7.78
N TYR A 112 7.01 0.20 8.95
CA TYR A 112 6.10 -0.88 9.31
C TYR A 112 5.00 -0.36 10.20
N GLY A 113 3.86 -1.01 10.16
CA GLY A 113 2.73 -0.61 10.97
C GLY A 113 1.49 -1.42 10.69
N GLY A 114 0.35 -0.89 11.10
CA GLY A 114 -0.92 -1.53 10.89
C GLY A 114 -2.08 -0.56 11.06
N GLY A 115 -3.25 -0.99 10.61
CA GLY A 115 -4.43 -0.16 10.67
C GLY A 115 -5.70 -0.92 10.35
N PHE A 116 -6.77 -0.15 10.26
CA PHE A 116 -8.09 -0.64 9.89
C PHE A 116 -8.53 0.00 8.59
N SER A 117 -9.31 -0.73 7.84
CA SER A 117 -9.87 -0.28 6.57
C SER A 117 -11.35 -0.57 6.50
N VAL A 118 -12.03 0.18 5.67
CA VAL A 118 -13.40 -0.07 5.26
C VAL A 118 -13.46 0.10 3.74
N GLY A 119 -14.24 -0.74 3.09
CA GLY A 119 -14.39 -0.65 1.65
C GLY A 119 -15.70 -1.22 1.15
N TYR A 120 -15.91 -1.01 -0.14
CA TYR A 120 -17.07 -1.48 -0.84
C TYR A 120 -16.68 -2.04 -2.21
N SER A 121 -17.19 -3.22 -2.54
CA SER A 121 -16.97 -3.90 -3.81
C SER A 121 -18.25 -3.97 -4.63
N TRP A 122 -18.16 -3.46 -5.87
CA TRP A 122 -19.23 -3.51 -6.88
C TRP A 122 -18.90 -4.60 -7.89
N ILE A 123 -19.79 -5.57 -8.04
CA ILE A 123 -19.67 -6.59 -9.09
C ILE A 123 -20.23 -5.99 -10.37
N LEU A 124 -19.38 -5.83 -11.37
CA LEU A 124 -19.75 -5.33 -12.70
C LEU A 124 -20.24 -6.46 -13.60
N LYS A 125 -19.52 -7.57 -13.59
CA LYS A 125 -19.81 -8.79 -14.39
C LYS A 125 -19.38 -10.03 -13.63
N LYS A 126 -19.67 -11.22 -14.18
CA LYS A 126 -19.33 -12.53 -13.55
C LYS A 126 -17.88 -12.66 -13.05
N ARG A 127 -16.92 -11.93 -13.65
CA ARG A 127 -15.48 -12.03 -13.36
C ARG A 127 -14.82 -10.67 -13.04
N TRP A 128 -15.57 -9.57 -13.08
CA TRP A 128 -15.04 -8.22 -12.90
C TRP A 128 -15.76 -7.52 -11.77
N SER A 129 -14.97 -6.95 -10.88
CA SER A 129 -15.45 -6.08 -9.80
C SER A 129 -14.57 -4.84 -9.70
N ILE A 130 -15.18 -3.75 -9.25
CA ILE A 130 -14.47 -2.54 -8.81
C ILE A 130 -14.59 -2.47 -7.30
N GLU A 131 -13.51 -2.11 -6.64
CA GLU A 131 -13.46 -1.95 -5.20
C GLU A 131 -12.91 -0.57 -4.86
N THR A 132 -13.51 0.07 -3.88
CA THR A 132 -12.98 1.27 -3.23
C THR A 132 -12.80 0.98 -1.76
N SER A 133 -11.64 1.34 -1.22
CA SER A 133 -11.33 1.16 0.20
C SER A 133 -10.58 2.38 0.72
N VAL A 134 -10.80 2.68 1.98
CA VAL A 134 -10.02 3.67 2.72
C VAL A 134 -9.60 3.06 4.06
N GLY A 135 -8.41 3.39 4.51
CA GLY A 135 -7.88 2.87 5.76
C GLY A 135 -7.07 3.91 6.52
N VAL A 136 -7.16 3.81 7.82
CA VAL A 136 -6.38 4.61 8.76
C VAL A 136 -5.54 3.70 9.64
N GLY A 137 -4.36 4.15 9.99
CA GLY A 137 -3.47 3.33 10.79
C GLY A 137 -2.28 4.09 11.32
N TYR A 138 -1.43 3.32 11.96
CA TYR A 138 -0.19 3.78 12.53
C TYR A 138 0.99 3.17 11.76
N ALA A 139 1.98 3.99 11.46
CA ALA A 139 3.24 3.55 10.86
C ALA A 139 4.43 4.10 11.63
N HIS A 140 5.38 3.22 11.90
CA HIS A 140 6.69 3.58 12.42
C HIS A 140 7.69 3.60 11.26
N ILE A 141 8.29 4.77 11.04
CA ILE A 141 9.20 5.02 9.93
C ILE A 141 10.62 5.17 10.50
N VAL A 142 11.52 4.33 10.05
CA VAL A 142 12.96 4.43 10.38
C VAL A 142 13.70 4.77 9.10
N TYR A 143 14.47 5.84 9.14
CA TYR A 143 15.19 6.30 7.96
C TYR A 143 16.57 6.89 8.29
N ASP A 144 17.48 6.68 7.36
CA ASP A 144 18.82 7.26 7.33
C ASP A 144 18.86 8.41 6.34
N LYS A 145 19.52 9.50 6.74
CA LYS A 145 19.78 10.65 5.90
C LYS A 145 21.19 10.59 5.33
N TYR A 146 21.30 10.84 4.04
CA TYR A 146 22.58 10.95 3.33
C TYR A 146 22.69 12.32 2.66
N PRO A 147 23.86 13.00 2.72
CA PRO A 147 24.05 14.37 2.26
C PRO A 147 24.08 14.52 0.75
N CYS A 148 24.05 13.43 -0.02
CA CYS A 148 24.02 13.51 -1.47
C CYS A 148 23.38 12.27 -2.08
N ALA A 149 22.93 12.41 -3.35
CA ALA A 149 22.20 11.35 -4.05
C ALA A 149 23.03 10.08 -4.34
N THR A 150 24.34 10.21 -4.38
CA THR A 150 25.27 9.14 -4.83
C THR A 150 26.45 8.88 -3.90
N CYS A 151 26.81 9.80 -3.01
CA CYS A 151 27.97 9.69 -2.15
C CYS A 151 27.70 10.32 -0.78
N GLY A 152 28.34 9.83 0.25
CA GLY A 152 28.30 10.40 1.59
C GLY A 152 28.20 9.37 2.69
N THR A 153 28.86 9.67 3.79
CA THR A 153 28.71 8.96 5.07
C THR A 153 27.33 9.21 5.65
N ARG A 154 26.75 8.22 6.29
CA ARG A 154 25.49 8.30 7.05
C ARG A 154 25.51 9.49 8.01
N LEU A 155 24.63 10.45 7.83
CA LEU A 155 24.59 11.65 8.66
C LEU A 155 23.83 11.44 9.96
N LYS A 156 22.67 10.80 9.91
CA LYS A 156 21.82 10.59 11.10
C LYS A 156 20.79 9.52 10.85
N GLU A 157 20.62 8.63 11.82
CA GLU A 157 19.44 7.78 11.95
C GLU A 157 18.32 8.59 12.63
N SER A 158 17.13 8.55 12.09
CA SER A 158 15.96 9.21 12.67
C SER A 158 14.75 8.32 12.53
N SER A 159 13.86 8.40 13.50
CA SER A 159 12.58 7.69 13.45
C SER A 159 11.43 8.67 13.57
N LYS A 160 10.33 8.41 12.88
CA LYS A 160 9.08 9.17 12.99
C LYS A 160 7.90 8.21 13.13
N ASN A 161 6.96 8.63 13.97
CA ASN A 161 5.68 7.97 14.07
C ASN A 161 4.67 8.73 13.21
N TYR A 162 3.92 8.00 12.43
CA TYR A 162 2.87 8.53 11.58
C TYR A 162 1.53 7.91 11.97
N PHE A 163 0.53 8.75 12.16
CA PHE A 163 -0.86 8.31 12.31
C PHE A 163 -1.72 9.04 11.27
N GLY A 164 -2.41 8.29 10.43
CA GLY A 164 -3.21 8.87 9.37
C GLY A 164 -3.67 7.84 8.34
N PRO A 165 -4.07 8.29 7.13
CA PRO A 165 -4.47 7.38 6.07
C PRO A 165 -3.32 6.47 5.66
N THR A 166 -3.56 5.15 5.69
CA THR A 166 -2.58 4.11 5.35
C THR A 166 -3.00 3.28 4.14
N LYS A 167 -4.23 3.51 3.65
CA LYS A 167 -4.78 2.82 2.49
C LYS A 167 -5.77 3.71 1.75
N ALA A 168 -5.72 3.69 0.41
CA ALA A 168 -6.69 4.31 -0.51
C ALA A 168 -6.84 3.45 -1.77
#